data_4b178f849e1bcd1605d6d4b458caef4f
#
_entry.id   4b178f849e1bcd1605d6d4b458caef4f
#
_cell.length_a   1.000
_cell.length_b   1.000
_cell.length_c   1.000
_cell.angle_alpha   90.00
_cell.angle_beta   90.00
_cell.angle_gamma   90.00
#
_symmetry.space_group_name_H-M   'P 1'
#
loop_
_entity.id
_entity.type
_entity.pdbx_description
1 polymer ?
#
loop_
_entity_poly.entity_id
_entity_poly.type
_entity_poly.pdbx_seq_one_letter_code
_entity_poly.pdbx_strand_id
1 'polypeptide(L)'
;MSTMLRTENLTYSYPAGEENEQPTLALDGVTLAIERGSFTVILGHNGSGKSTLAKTFNAVLLPSGGRVYVDGMDTTDEKLLLEIRRRVGMVFQNPDNQIVANVVEEDVAFAPENLGVPTEEIRRRVDDALRTVGMEKFAKHAPHLLSGGQKQRIAIAGVLAMRPQCIVLDEATAMLDPIGRSEVISTIERLNRDEGITVVLITHHMNEAEHADRVIVMNEGRVAMDGA
;
A
#
# COMPACT_ATOMS: atom_id res chain seq x y z
N MET A 1 -0.41 -21.09 -8.11
CA MET A 1 0.26 -19.86 -7.65
C MET A 1 0.06 -19.77 -6.14
N SER A 2 0.95 -19.12 -5.39
CA SER A 2 0.82 -18.99 -3.93
C SER A 2 0.08 -17.71 -3.56
N THR A 3 -0.77 -17.75 -2.55
CA THR A 3 -1.54 -16.58 -2.08
C THR A 3 -0.65 -15.66 -1.26
N MET A 4 -0.67 -14.36 -1.57
CA MET A 4 0.04 -13.34 -0.80
C MET A 4 -0.84 -12.73 0.29
N LEU A 5 -2.08 -12.36 -0.06
CA LEU A 5 -3.07 -11.79 0.87
C LEU A 5 -4.36 -12.60 0.80
N ARG A 6 -4.97 -12.89 1.94
CA ARG A 6 -6.23 -13.61 2.03
C ARG A 6 -7.10 -13.06 3.15
N THR A 7 -8.38 -12.87 2.86
CA THR A 7 -9.40 -12.55 3.86
C THR A 7 -10.45 -13.63 3.91
N GLU A 8 -10.97 -13.93 5.08
CA GLU A 8 -12.02 -14.91 5.33
C GLU A 8 -13.13 -14.27 6.16
N ASN A 9 -14.29 -14.03 5.56
CA ASN A 9 -15.45 -13.38 6.17
C ASN A 9 -15.07 -12.11 6.97
N LEU A 10 -14.14 -11.32 6.43
CA LEU A 10 -13.61 -10.15 7.09
C LEU A 10 -14.72 -9.13 7.34
N THR A 11 -14.88 -8.75 8.59
CA THR A 11 -15.70 -7.62 9.02
C THR A 11 -14.87 -6.60 9.77
N TYR A 12 -15.19 -5.32 9.57
CA TYR A 12 -14.58 -4.24 10.33
C TYR A 12 -15.60 -3.14 10.62
N SER A 13 -15.70 -2.75 11.87
CA SER A 13 -16.51 -1.63 12.32
C SER A 13 -15.63 -0.59 13.00
N TYR A 14 -15.78 0.68 12.59
CA TYR A 14 -15.20 1.79 13.34
C TYR A 14 -15.98 1.97 14.64
N PRO A 15 -15.29 2.20 15.78
CA PRO A 15 -15.98 2.48 17.04
C PRO A 15 -16.83 3.75 16.91
N ALA A 16 -17.89 3.83 17.71
CA ALA A 16 -18.73 5.02 17.81
C ALA A 16 -17.89 6.22 18.25
N GLY A 17 -18.07 7.39 17.61
CA GLY A 17 -17.34 8.61 17.93
C GLY A 17 -17.84 9.32 19.18
N GLU A 18 -19.15 9.30 19.45
CA GLU A 18 -19.80 9.94 20.59
C GLU A 18 -20.73 8.96 21.33
N GLU A 19 -21.13 9.29 22.59
CA GLU A 19 -21.90 8.41 23.50
C GLU A 19 -23.23 7.87 22.92
N ASN A 20 -23.75 8.40 21.82
CA ASN A 20 -25.02 7.97 21.22
C ASN A 20 -24.89 7.50 19.75
N GLU A 21 -23.67 7.43 19.19
CA GLU A 21 -23.46 6.93 17.83
C GLU A 21 -23.34 5.41 17.82
N GLN A 22 -23.84 4.77 16.75
CA GLN A 22 -23.61 3.33 16.53
C GLN A 22 -22.29 3.11 15.80
N PRO A 23 -21.58 2.00 16.03
CA PRO A 23 -20.42 1.62 15.25
C PRO A 23 -20.73 1.58 13.77
N THR A 24 -19.87 2.18 12.95
CA THR A 24 -20.04 2.20 11.50
C THR A 24 -19.39 0.96 10.89
N LEU A 25 -20.22 0.08 10.32
CA LEU A 25 -19.73 -1.11 9.60
C LEU A 25 -19.11 -0.66 8.27
N ALA A 26 -17.80 -0.88 8.14
CA ALA A 26 -17.03 -0.49 6.96
C ALA A 26 -16.67 -1.66 6.04
N LEU A 27 -16.57 -2.87 6.59
CA LEU A 27 -16.39 -4.12 5.84
C LEU A 27 -17.38 -5.16 6.36
N ASP A 28 -18.05 -5.86 5.44
CA ASP A 28 -19.11 -6.81 5.74
C ASP A 28 -18.89 -8.13 4.99
N GLY A 29 -18.23 -9.09 5.65
CA GLY A 29 -18.06 -10.46 5.16
C GLY A 29 -17.15 -10.57 3.93
N VAL A 30 -16.12 -9.72 3.80
CA VAL A 30 -15.21 -9.73 2.64
C VAL A 30 -14.36 -10.99 2.66
N THR A 31 -14.50 -11.82 1.62
CA THR A 31 -13.68 -13.01 1.39
C THR A 31 -13.02 -12.90 0.01
N LEU A 32 -11.68 -12.82 -0.03
CA LEU A 32 -10.89 -12.74 -1.25
C LEU A 32 -9.48 -13.32 -1.01
N ALA A 33 -8.78 -13.62 -2.10
CA ALA A 33 -7.38 -14.00 -2.09
C ALA A 33 -6.66 -13.25 -3.21
N ILE A 34 -5.49 -12.65 -2.92
CA ILE A 34 -4.63 -11.98 -3.89
C ILE A 34 -3.39 -12.85 -4.08
N GLU A 35 -3.09 -13.17 -5.32
CA GLU A 35 -1.98 -14.02 -5.68
C GLU A 35 -0.63 -13.29 -5.59
N ARG A 36 0.42 -14.03 -5.25
CA ARG A 36 1.78 -13.49 -5.24
C ARG A 36 2.21 -13.09 -6.66
N GLY A 37 2.79 -11.90 -6.78
CA GLY A 37 3.27 -11.34 -8.04
C GLY A 37 2.16 -10.80 -8.95
N SER A 38 0.87 -10.84 -8.54
CA SER A 38 -0.20 -10.25 -9.33
C SER A 38 -0.27 -8.74 -9.16
N PHE A 39 -0.78 -8.06 -10.19
CA PHE A 39 -1.23 -6.67 -10.11
C PHE A 39 -2.75 -6.65 -10.00
N THR A 40 -3.27 -6.39 -8.80
CA THR A 40 -4.71 -6.32 -8.52
C THR A 40 -5.13 -4.88 -8.28
N VAL A 41 -6.19 -4.44 -8.95
CA VAL A 41 -6.81 -3.13 -8.72
C VAL A 41 -8.12 -3.30 -7.96
N ILE A 42 -8.33 -2.50 -6.92
CA ILE A 42 -9.57 -2.45 -6.13
C ILE A 42 -10.26 -1.12 -6.43
N LEU A 43 -11.40 -1.20 -7.12
CA LEU A 43 -12.25 -0.07 -7.49
C LEU A 43 -13.45 0.07 -6.55
N GLY A 44 -14.02 1.26 -6.51
CA GLY A 44 -15.28 1.56 -5.82
C GLY A 44 -15.43 3.05 -5.51
N HIS A 45 -16.63 3.48 -5.18
CA HIS A 45 -16.86 4.87 -4.77
C HIS A 45 -16.28 5.19 -3.38
N ASN A 46 -16.23 6.46 -3.02
CA ASN A 46 -15.79 6.89 -1.68
C ASN A 46 -16.74 6.33 -0.62
N GLY A 47 -16.16 5.76 0.47
CA GLY A 47 -16.93 5.10 1.51
C GLY A 47 -17.29 3.63 1.22
N SER A 48 -16.87 3.04 0.09
CA SER A 48 -17.15 1.62 -0.20
C SER A 48 -16.33 0.61 0.61
N GLY A 49 -15.40 1.07 1.48
CA GLY A 49 -14.59 0.20 2.34
C GLY A 49 -13.17 -0.09 1.83
N LYS A 50 -12.75 0.40 0.66
CA LYS A 50 -11.44 0.11 0.04
C LYS A 50 -10.24 0.43 0.94
N SER A 51 -10.16 1.64 1.46
CA SER A 51 -9.06 2.06 2.34
C SER A 51 -9.06 1.33 3.67
N THR A 52 -10.25 0.93 4.17
CA THR A 52 -10.37 0.09 5.34
C THR A 52 -9.80 -1.30 5.06
N LEU A 53 -10.15 -1.91 3.92
CA LEU A 53 -9.61 -3.19 3.48
C LEU A 53 -8.08 -3.11 3.32
N ALA A 54 -7.56 -2.06 2.65
CA ALA A 54 -6.12 -1.84 2.50
C ALA A 54 -5.36 -1.86 3.83
N LYS A 55 -5.88 -1.15 4.82
CA LYS A 55 -5.28 -1.04 6.15
C LYS A 55 -5.29 -2.35 6.93
N THR A 56 -6.16 -3.30 6.59
CA THR A 56 -6.14 -4.64 7.20
C THR A 56 -5.00 -5.51 6.64
N PHE A 57 -4.55 -5.28 5.39
CA PHE A 57 -3.51 -6.07 4.75
C PHE A 57 -2.12 -5.89 5.37
N ASN A 58 -1.83 -4.77 6.02
CA ASN A 58 -0.58 -4.59 6.75
C ASN A 58 -0.77 -4.44 8.27
N ALA A 59 -1.94 -4.90 8.77
CA ALA A 59 -2.30 -4.88 10.18
C ALA A 59 -2.21 -3.47 10.83
N VAL A 60 -2.55 -2.40 10.07
CA VAL A 60 -2.84 -1.07 10.63
C VAL A 60 -4.21 -1.10 11.32
N LEU A 61 -5.17 -1.81 10.70
CA LEU A 61 -6.46 -2.12 11.30
C LEU A 61 -6.54 -3.64 11.48
N LEU A 62 -7.00 -4.07 12.66
CA LEU A 62 -7.24 -5.48 12.94
C LEU A 62 -8.72 -5.81 12.72
N PRO A 63 -9.06 -7.01 12.23
CA PRO A 63 -10.44 -7.42 12.00
C PRO A 63 -11.32 -7.28 13.26
N SER A 64 -12.55 -6.78 13.10
CA SER A 64 -13.59 -6.89 14.14
C SER A 64 -14.22 -8.28 14.13
N GLY A 65 -14.16 -8.99 12.98
CA GLY A 65 -14.60 -10.37 12.81
C GLY A 65 -14.01 -10.96 11.53
N GLY A 66 -14.03 -12.27 11.42
CA GLY A 66 -13.31 -12.98 10.35
C GLY A 66 -11.80 -12.96 10.55
N ARG A 67 -11.04 -13.16 9.47
CA ARG A 67 -9.56 -13.23 9.52
C ARG A 67 -8.91 -12.59 8.30
N VAL A 68 -7.68 -12.11 8.49
CA VAL A 68 -6.80 -11.64 7.43
C VAL A 68 -5.47 -12.36 7.55
N TYR A 69 -4.96 -12.88 6.43
CA TYR A 69 -3.68 -13.56 6.36
C TYR A 69 -2.77 -12.86 5.36
N VAL A 70 -1.52 -12.69 5.74
CA VAL A 70 -0.43 -12.18 4.91
C VAL A 70 0.62 -13.27 4.80
N ASP A 71 0.79 -13.83 3.61
CA ASP A 71 1.73 -14.94 3.36
C ASP A 71 1.55 -16.08 4.39
N GLY A 72 0.29 -16.43 4.68
CA GLY A 72 -0.11 -17.43 5.68
C GLY A 72 -0.08 -16.98 7.15
N MET A 73 0.43 -15.78 7.46
CA MET A 73 0.48 -15.23 8.82
C MET A 73 -0.84 -14.54 9.16
N ASP A 74 -1.45 -14.88 10.30
CA ASP A 74 -2.65 -14.23 10.81
C ASP A 74 -2.31 -12.83 11.35
N THR A 75 -3.01 -11.79 10.88
CA THR A 75 -2.76 -10.39 11.29
C THR A 75 -3.15 -10.11 12.75
N THR A 76 -3.88 -11.00 13.40
CA THR A 76 -4.25 -10.88 14.82
C THR A 76 -3.17 -11.41 15.77
N ASP A 77 -2.15 -12.11 15.27
CA ASP A 77 -1.02 -12.55 16.07
C ASP A 77 -0.01 -11.42 16.25
N GLU A 78 0.01 -10.81 17.44
CA GLU A 78 0.89 -9.69 17.78
C GLU A 78 2.37 -9.99 17.55
N LYS A 79 2.80 -11.25 17.67
CA LYS A 79 4.20 -11.66 17.46
C LYS A 79 4.62 -11.58 16.00
N LEU A 80 3.66 -11.62 15.08
CA LEU A 80 3.89 -11.61 13.64
C LEU A 80 3.76 -10.21 13.02
N LEU A 81 3.26 -9.21 13.77
CA LEU A 81 2.96 -7.88 13.23
C LEU A 81 4.16 -7.21 12.55
N LEU A 82 5.35 -7.32 13.14
CA LEU A 82 6.56 -6.72 12.56
C LEU A 82 6.91 -7.38 11.22
N GLU A 83 6.83 -8.70 11.15
CA GLU A 83 7.11 -9.46 9.92
C GLU A 83 6.04 -9.20 8.84
N ILE A 84 4.77 -9.09 9.22
CA ILE A 84 3.68 -8.72 8.33
C ILE A 84 3.94 -7.34 7.71
N ARG A 85 4.24 -6.32 8.53
CA ARG A 85 4.52 -4.95 8.08
C ARG A 85 5.78 -4.84 7.23
N ARG A 86 6.75 -5.72 7.44
CA ARG A 86 7.95 -5.84 6.60
C ARG A 86 7.61 -6.40 5.23
N ARG A 87 6.68 -7.37 5.14
CA ARG A 87 6.28 -8.02 3.88
C ARG A 87 5.32 -7.19 3.05
N VAL A 88 4.42 -6.44 3.71
CA VAL A 88 3.42 -5.61 3.05
C VAL A 88 3.68 -4.15 3.37
N GLY A 89 4.26 -3.44 2.42
CA GLY A 89 4.43 -2.00 2.49
C GLY A 89 3.14 -1.27 2.10
N MET A 90 2.88 -0.12 2.72
CA MET A 90 1.71 0.69 2.42
C MET A 90 2.11 2.11 2.01
N VAL A 91 1.50 2.58 0.93
CA VAL A 91 1.65 3.95 0.43
C VAL A 91 0.30 4.63 0.55
N PHE A 92 0.27 5.78 1.24
CA PHE A 92 -0.96 6.52 1.51
C PHE A 92 -1.26 7.57 0.44
N GLN A 93 -2.51 8.02 0.41
CA GLN A 93 -3.03 9.01 -0.53
C GLN A 93 -2.22 10.33 -0.50
N ASN A 94 -1.90 10.83 0.70
CA ASN A 94 -1.14 12.07 0.86
C ASN A 94 0.31 11.76 1.28
N PRO A 95 1.31 11.97 0.40
CA PRO A 95 2.71 11.72 0.73
C PRO A 95 3.24 12.62 1.86
N ASP A 96 2.69 13.81 2.08
CA ASP A 96 3.11 14.70 3.17
C ASP A 96 2.79 14.12 4.57
N ASN A 97 1.85 13.18 4.66
CA ASN A 97 1.56 12.45 5.90
C ASN A 97 2.50 11.25 6.12
N GLN A 98 3.27 10.87 5.12
CA GLN A 98 4.16 9.71 5.14
C GLN A 98 5.64 10.11 5.24
N ILE A 99 6.02 11.18 4.55
CA ILE A 99 7.39 11.71 4.57
C ILE A 99 7.64 12.44 5.89
N VAL A 100 8.65 12.00 6.63
CA VAL A 100 8.96 12.50 7.99
C VAL A 100 10.31 13.21 8.10
N ALA A 101 11.26 12.93 7.19
CA ALA A 101 12.59 13.53 7.23
C ALA A 101 12.68 14.82 6.40
N ASN A 102 13.71 15.62 6.70
CA ASN A 102 13.98 16.88 6.00
C ASN A 102 14.83 16.68 4.72
N VAL A 103 15.39 15.52 4.51
CA VAL A 103 16.20 15.14 3.34
C VAL A 103 15.67 13.83 2.77
N VAL A 104 15.54 13.76 1.44
CA VAL A 104 14.96 12.60 0.74
C VAL A 104 15.65 11.29 1.09
N GLU A 105 16.98 11.22 1.05
CA GLU A 105 17.69 9.96 1.34
C GLU A 105 17.52 9.51 2.81
N GLU A 106 17.38 10.46 3.74
CA GLU A 106 17.13 10.17 5.15
C GLU A 106 15.72 9.60 5.34
N ASP A 107 14.75 10.13 4.60
CA ASP A 107 13.37 9.61 4.62
C ASP A 107 13.29 8.18 4.10
N VAL A 108 13.96 7.92 2.98
CA VAL A 108 14.02 6.56 2.40
C VAL A 108 14.79 5.58 3.32
N ALA A 109 15.78 6.06 4.08
CA ALA A 109 16.54 5.26 5.05
C ALA A 109 15.75 4.95 6.33
N PHE A 110 14.74 5.76 6.65
CA PHE A 110 14.01 5.70 7.93
C PHE A 110 13.44 4.30 8.26
N ALA A 111 12.79 3.67 7.30
CA ALA A 111 12.18 2.35 7.53
C ALA A 111 13.22 1.23 7.71
N PRO A 112 14.24 1.06 6.86
CA PRO A 112 15.28 0.06 7.08
C PRO A 112 16.13 0.31 8.35
N GLU A 113 16.32 1.56 8.77
CA GLU A 113 16.96 1.89 10.06
C GLU A 113 16.16 1.34 11.23
N ASN A 114 14.84 1.59 11.24
CA ASN A 114 13.94 1.06 12.28
C ASN A 114 13.86 -0.48 12.29
N LEU A 115 14.14 -1.12 11.16
CA LEU A 115 14.23 -2.58 11.06
C LEU A 115 15.60 -3.13 11.50
N GLY A 116 16.54 -2.28 11.93
CA GLY A 116 17.87 -2.68 12.37
C GLY A 116 18.76 -3.21 11.25
N VAL A 117 18.55 -2.77 10.01
CA VAL A 117 19.38 -3.15 8.86
C VAL A 117 20.78 -2.52 9.03
N PRO A 118 21.89 -3.25 8.74
CA PRO A 118 23.24 -2.69 8.81
C PRO A 118 23.42 -1.46 7.90
N THR A 119 24.20 -0.47 8.35
CA THR A 119 24.36 0.83 7.67
C THR A 119 24.79 0.73 6.21
N GLU A 120 25.74 -0.16 5.89
CA GLU A 120 26.19 -0.37 4.51
C GLU A 120 25.06 -0.91 3.61
N GLU A 121 24.24 -1.80 4.15
CA GLU A 121 23.08 -2.34 3.44
C GLU A 121 21.97 -1.27 3.29
N ILE A 122 21.76 -0.42 4.30
CA ILE A 122 20.81 0.71 4.22
C ILE A 122 21.19 1.60 3.04
N ARG A 123 22.46 2.00 2.95
CA ARG A 123 22.93 2.86 1.85
C ARG A 123 22.62 2.27 0.48
N ARG A 124 22.93 0.98 0.30
CA ARG A 124 22.64 0.27 -0.94
C ARG A 124 21.12 0.25 -1.24
N ARG A 125 20.30 -0.04 -0.24
CA ARG A 125 18.83 -0.08 -0.41
C ARG A 125 18.25 1.28 -0.76
N VAL A 126 18.75 2.35 -0.16
CA VAL A 126 18.33 3.73 -0.47
C VAL A 126 18.69 4.08 -1.91
N ASP A 127 19.94 3.82 -2.33
CA ASP A 127 20.39 4.12 -3.69
C ASP A 127 19.59 3.31 -4.73
N ASP A 128 19.34 2.01 -4.47
CA ASP A 128 18.54 1.15 -5.34
C ASP A 128 17.07 1.61 -5.39
N ALA A 129 16.44 1.90 -4.26
CA ALA A 129 15.06 2.36 -4.21
C ALA A 129 14.87 3.69 -4.95
N LEU A 130 15.76 4.67 -4.74
CA LEU A 130 15.71 5.95 -5.43
C LEU A 130 15.90 5.79 -6.94
N ARG A 131 16.80 4.88 -7.38
CA ARG A 131 17.00 4.56 -8.80
C ARG A 131 15.74 3.93 -9.39
N THR A 132 15.13 2.98 -8.70
CA THR A 132 13.92 2.30 -9.13
C THR A 132 12.78 3.28 -9.40
N VAL A 133 12.63 4.33 -8.59
CA VAL A 133 11.59 5.35 -8.80
C VAL A 133 12.06 6.56 -9.62
N GLY A 134 13.31 6.59 -10.11
CA GLY A 134 13.88 7.67 -10.93
C GLY A 134 14.11 8.97 -10.15
N MET A 135 14.46 8.87 -8.88
CA MET A 135 14.61 10.01 -7.97
C MET A 135 16.04 10.21 -7.42
N GLU A 136 17.06 9.56 -7.99
CA GLU A 136 18.46 9.61 -7.51
C GLU A 136 19.00 11.04 -7.43
N LYS A 137 18.64 11.88 -8.41
CA LYS A 137 19.10 13.29 -8.47
C LYS A 137 18.56 14.13 -7.33
N PHE A 138 17.50 13.68 -6.69
CA PHE A 138 16.82 14.38 -5.59
C PHE A 138 17.22 13.88 -4.22
N ALA A 139 18.15 12.91 -4.10
CA ALA A 139 18.54 12.28 -2.83
C ALA A 139 18.88 13.28 -1.73
N LYS A 140 19.56 14.37 -2.08
CA LYS A 140 19.98 15.43 -1.14
C LYS A 140 19.01 16.61 -1.04
N HIS A 141 17.86 16.54 -1.71
CA HIS A 141 16.87 17.62 -1.69
C HIS A 141 15.97 17.52 -0.47
N ALA A 142 15.41 18.67 -0.08
CA ALA A 142 14.37 18.71 0.91
C ALA A 142 13.01 18.32 0.28
N PRO A 143 12.21 17.44 0.87
CA PRO A 143 10.94 16.98 0.32
C PRO A 143 9.95 18.09 -0.01
N HIS A 144 9.93 19.19 0.77
CA HIS A 144 9.02 20.31 0.52
C HIS A 144 9.27 21.07 -0.78
N LEU A 145 10.43 20.87 -1.43
CA LEU A 145 10.77 21.45 -2.73
C LEU A 145 10.31 20.59 -3.92
N LEU A 146 9.75 19.42 -3.66
CA LEU A 146 9.34 18.47 -4.67
C LEU A 146 7.86 18.65 -5.06
N SER A 147 7.53 18.29 -6.32
CA SER A 147 6.15 18.20 -6.78
C SER A 147 5.41 17.06 -6.07
N GLY A 148 4.06 17.05 -6.10
CA GLY A 148 3.26 15.98 -5.52
C GLY A 148 3.63 14.59 -6.07
N GLY A 149 3.79 14.45 -7.39
CA GLY A 149 4.21 13.20 -8.01
C GLY A 149 5.63 12.76 -7.62
N GLN A 150 6.55 13.71 -7.43
CA GLN A 150 7.90 13.43 -6.93
C GLN A 150 7.85 12.96 -5.47
N LYS A 151 7.08 13.63 -4.60
CA LYS A 151 6.87 13.20 -3.22
C LYS A 151 6.27 11.79 -3.13
N GLN A 152 5.29 11.50 -3.99
CA GLN A 152 4.68 10.17 -4.02
C GLN A 152 5.69 9.09 -4.40
N ARG A 153 6.56 9.36 -5.39
CA ARG A 153 7.66 8.44 -5.74
C ARG A 153 8.67 8.28 -4.61
N ILE A 154 8.94 9.32 -3.81
CA ILE A 154 9.77 9.19 -2.61
C ILE A 154 9.08 8.32 -1.56
N ALA A 155 7.78 8.48 -1.32
CA ALA A 155 7.03 7.63 -0.41
C ALA A 155 7.08 6.15 -0.85
N ILE A 156 6.98 5.88 -2.17
CA ILE A 156 7.16 4.54 -2.74
C ILE A 156 8.60 4.05 -2.50
N ALA A 157 9.63 4.89 -2.70
CA ALA A 157 11.03 4.52 -2.45
C ALA A 157 11.28 4.13 -0.99
N GLY A 158 10.70 4.87 -0.03
CA GLY A 158 10.77 4.54 1.40
C GLY A 158 10.20 3.15 1.71
N VAL A 159 9.09 2.79 1.06
CA VAL A 159 8.51 1.45 1.16
C VAL A 159 9.42 0.40 0.50
N LEU A 160 9.96 0.67 -0.69
CA LEU A 160 10.84 -0.26 -1.41
C LEU A 160 12.14 -0.56 -0.67
N ALA A 161 12.69 0.40 0.08
CA ALA A 161 13.91 0.22 0.87
C ALA A 161 13.76 -0.87 1.95
N MET A 162 12.53 -1.20 2.37
CA MET A 162 12.24 -2.35 3.24
C MET A 162 12.34 -3.70 2.51
N ARG A 163 12.36 -3.72 1.16
CA ARG A 163 12.25 -4.91 0.31
C ARG A 163 10.98 -5.71 0.58
N PRO A 164 9.80 -5.10 0.43
CA PRO A 164 8.54 -5.78 0.66
C PRO A 164 8.25 -6.81 -0.45
N GLN A 165 7.38 -7.77 -0.15
CA GLN A 165 6.86 -8.73 -1.13
C GLN A 165 5.55 -8.27 -1.76
N CYS A 166 4.88 -7.33 -1.11
CA CYS A 166 3.63 -6.72 -1.57
C CYS A 166 3.64 -5.22 -1.26
N ILE A 167 3.11 -4.42 -2.17
CA ILE A 167 2.87 -2.99 -1.97
C ILE A 167 1.37 -2.74 -2.13
N VAL A 168 0.77 -2.11 -1.13
CA VAL A 168 -0.61 -1.63 -1.14
C VAL A 168 -0.59 -0.11 -1.29
N LEU A 169 -1.21 0.39 -2.36
CA LEU A 169 -1.29 1.82 -2.65
C LEU A 169 -2.74 2.29 -2.44
N ASP A 170 -2.96 3.06 -1.38
CA ASP A 170 -4.29 3.57 -1.03
C ASP A 170 -4.51 4.95 -1.65
N GLU A 171 -5.16 4.99 -2.82
CA GLU A 171 -5.43 6.20 -3.62
C GLU A 171 -4.19 7.07 -3.87
N ALA A 172 -3.03 6.43 -4.04
CA ALA A 172 -1.73 7.10 -4.13
C ALA A 172 -1.57 8.06 -5.33
N THR A 173 -2.51 8.08 -6.26
CA THR A 173 -2.53 8.92 -7.46
C THR A 173 -3.58 10.03 -7.41
N ALA A 174 -4.49 10.00 -6.42
CA ALA A 174 -5.69 10.87 -6.39
C ALA A 174 -5.37 12.37 -6.33
N MET A 175 -4.24 12.74 -5.71
CA MET A 175 -3.82 14.15 -5.54
C MET A 175 -2.84 14.62 -6.63
N LEU A 176 -2.59 13.81 -7.66
CA LEU A 176 -1.59 14.10 -8.68
C LEU A 176 -2.22 14.68 -9.95
N ASP A 177 -1.45 15.53 -10.61
CA ASP A 177 -1.74 15.96 -11.98
C ASP A 177 -1.60 14.77 -12.96
N PRO A 178 -2.10 14.87 -14.20
CA PRO A 178 -2.07 13.75 -15.16
C PRO A 178 -0.67 13.20 -15.43
N ILE A 179 0.35 14.06 -15.45
CA ILE A 179 1.75 13.64 -15.70
C ILE A 179 2.28 12.87 -14.51
N GLY A 180 2.17 13.42 -13.30
CA GLY A 180 2.61 12.76 -12.07
C GLY A 180 1.89 11.43 -11.84
N ARG A 181 0.60 11.34 -12.17
CA ARG A 181 -0.17 10.08 -12.13
C ARG A 181 0.41 9.04 -13.06
N SER A 182 0.64 9.39 -14.33
CA SER A 182 1.23 8.47 -15.32
C SER A 182 2.62 7.98 -14.88
N GLU A 183 3.46 8.86 -14.32
CA GLU A 183 4.79 8.49 -13.82
C GLU A 183 4.72 7.51 -12.64
N VAL A 184 3.76 7.70 -11.71
CA VAL A 184 3.56 6.80 -10.57
C VAL A 184 3.03 5.44 -11.05
N ILE A 185 2.02 5.41 -11.93
CA ILE A 185 1.47 4.16 -12.48
C ILE A 185 2.56 3.37 -13.23
N SER A 186 3.32 4.03 -14.11
CA SER A 186 4.44 3.37 -14.82
C SER A 186 5.50 2.81 -13.86
N THR A 187 5.74 3.48 -12.74
CA THR A 187 6.64 2.97 -11.70
C THR A 187 6.09 1.70 -11.05
N ILE A 188 4.81 1.70 -10.70
CA ILE A 188 4.11 0.56 -10.08
C ILE A 188 4.08 -0.65 -11.02
N GLU A 189 3.76 -0.45 -12.31
CA GLU A 189 3.76 -1.50 -13.33
C GLU A 189 5.15 -2.13 -13.47
N ARG A 190 6.21 -1.32 -13.48
CA ARG A 190 7.58 -1.81 -13.55
C ARG A 190 7.96 -2.62 -12.31
N LEU A 191 7.58 -2.18 -11.12
CA LEU A 191 7.80 -2.94 -9.88
C LEU A 191 7.13 -4.31 -9.91
N ASN A 192 5.93 -4.38 -10.42
CA ASN A 192 5.23 -5.66 -10.57
C ASN A 192 5.90 -6.55 -11.63
N ARG A 193 6.12 -6.01 -12.84
CA ARG A 193 6.59 -6.78 -13.99
C ARG A 193 8.05 -7.21 -13.88
N ASP A 194 8.94 -6.29 -13.47
CA ASP A 194 10.39 -6.50 -13.53
C ASP A 194 10.93 -7.06 -12.20
N GLU A 195 10.32 -6.71 -11.06
CA GLU A 195 10.76 -7.13 -9.74
C GLU A 195 9.86 -8.20 -9.10
N GLY A 196 8.71 -8.52 -9.73
CA GLY A 196 7.78 -9.56 -9.26
C GLY A 196 7.07 -9.22 -7.96
N ILE A 197 7.04 -7.94 -7.57
CA ILE A 197 6.35 -7.47 -6.37
C ILE A 197 4.84 -7.58 -6.58
N THR A 198 4.13 -8.13 -5.59
CA THR A 198 2.66 -8.11 -5.58
C THR A 198 2.18 -6.68 -5.42
N VAL A 199 1.25 -6.24 -6.26
CA VAL A 199 0.70 -4.88 -6.21
C VAL A 199 -0.80 -4.94 -5.95
N VAL A 200 -1.24 -4.13 -4.97
CA VAL A 200 -2.66 -3.83 -4.73
C VAL A 200 -2.84 -2.32 -4.87
N LEU A 201 -3.47 -1.89 -5.95
CA LEU A 201 -3.77 -0.49 -6.19
C LEU A 201 -5.24 -0.21 -5.90
N ILE A 202 -5.49 0.67 -4.92
CA ILE A 202 -6.82 1.16 -4.62
C ILE A 202 -7.02 2.49 -5.30
N THR A 203 -8.07 2.59 -6.10
CA THR A 203 -8.38 3.80 -6.85
C THR A 203 -9.87 3.91 -7.14
N HIS A 204 -10.31 5.09 -7.53
CA HIS A 204 -11.61 5.34 -8.13
C HIS A 204 -11.50 5.67 -9.64
N HIS A 205 -10.30 5.65 -10.19
CA HIS A 205 -10.03 5.92 -11.60
C HIS A 205 -9.98 4.61 -12.40
N MET A 206 -10.96 4.40 -13.28
CA MET A 206 -11.07 3.15 -14.06
C MET A 206 -9.90 2.93 -15.05
N ASN A 207 -9.31 4.00 -15.57
CA ASN A 207 -8.17 3.93 -16.48
C ASN A 207 -6.88 3.39 -15.80
N GLU A 208 -6.79 3.44 -14.48
CA GLU A 208 -5.67 2.85 -13.74
C GLU A 208 -5.75 1.32 -13.64
N ALA A 209 -6.90 0.74 -13.99
CA ALA A 209 -7.12 -0.70 -14.03
C ALA A 209 -6.78 -1.35 -15.38
N GLU A 210 -6.41 -0.57 -16.40
CA GLU A 210 -6.23 -1.05 -17.78
C GLU A 210 -5.17 -2.15 -17.92
N HIS A 211 -4.15 -2.13 -17.07
CA HIS A 211 -3.04 -3.08 -17.09
C HIS A 211 -3.02 -4.05 -15.89
N ALA A 212 -4.12 -4.10 -15.13
CA ALA A 212 -4.24 -5.00 -14.00
C ALA A 212 -4.53 -6.45 -14.47
N ASP A 213 -3.93 -7.43 -13.77
CA ASP A 213 -4.27 -8.84 -13.97
C ASP A 213 -5.67 -9.18 -13.44
N ARG A 214 -6.14 -8.40 -12.46
CA ARG A 214 -7.43 -8.60 -11.78
C ARG A 214 -8.00 -7.31 -11.27
N VAL A 215 -9.32 -7.18 -11.41
CA VAL A 215 -10.07 -6.03 -10.90
C VAL A 215 -11.13 -6.51 -9.90
N ILE A 216 -11.13 -5.92 -8.72
CA ILE A 216 -12.12 -6.14 -7.67
C ILE A 216 -12.92 -4.85 -7.49
N VAL A 217 -14.24 -4.93 -7.54
CA VAL A 217 -15.11 -3.77 -7.29
C VAL A 217 -15.75 -3.90 -5.92
N MET A 218 -15.57 -2.91 -5.08
CA MET A 218 -16.20 -2.82 -3.75
C MET A 218 -17.40 -1.89 -3.75
N ASN A 219 -18.46 -2.30 -3.09
CA ASN A 219 -19.65 -1.50 -2.81
C ASN A 219 -20.16 -1.80 -1.40
N GLU A 220 -20.45 -0.75 -0.61
CA GLU A 220 -21.02 -0.87 0.74
C GLU A 220 -20.33 -1.92 1.63
N GLY A 221 -19.00 -1.91 1.66
CA GLY A 221 -18.19 -2.81 2.49
C GLY A 221 -18.09 -4.25 1.99
N ARG A 222 -18.63 -4.56 0.80
CA ARG A 222 -18.64 -5.91 0.20
C ARG A 222 -17.94 -5.94 -1.16
N VAL A 223 -17.51 -7.11 -1.58
CA VAL A 223 -17.06 -7.35 -2.96
C VAL A 223 -18.31 -7.49 -3.84
N ALA A 224 -18.50 -6.54 -4.76
CA ALA A 224 -19.61 -6.54 -5.72
C ALA A 224 -19.26 -7.28 -7.02
N MET A 225 -18.01 -7.16 -7.49
CA MET A 225 -17.51 -7.83 -8.70
C MET A 225 -16.06 -8.23 -8.49
N ASP A 226 -15.65 -9.31 -9.12
CA ASP A 226 -14.29 -9.86 -9.07
C ASP A 226 -14.00 -10.58 -10.39
N GLY A 227 -12.96 -10.15 -11.12
CA GLY A 227 -12.63 -10.69 -12.42
C GLY A 227 -11.26 -10.23 -12.95
N ALA A 228 -10.80 -10.90 -14.02
CA ALA A 228 -9.60 -10.56 -14.78
C ALA A 228 -9.94 -9.59 -15.92
#